data_a28629e192b28f4b152bd56029c9f869
#
_entry.id   a28629e192b28f4b152bd56029c9f869
#
_cell.length_a   1.000
_cell.length_b   1.000
_cell.length_c   1.000
_cell.angle_alpha   90.00
_cell.angle_beta   90.00
_cell.angle_gamma   90.00
#
_symmetry.space_group_name_H-M   'P 1'
#
loop_
_entity.id
_entity.type
_entity.pdbx_description
1 polymer ?
#
loop_
_entity_poly.entity_id
_entity_poly.type
_entity_poly.pdbx_seq_one_letter_code
_entity_poly.pdbx_strand_id
1 'polypeptide(L)'
;MTRRPLSHSSTAVAYQDVTLGRLRGLFDQIDVDLEGVLLREESVARSLRETSSEMDAVRARLAALGIQARGVRRTRLPTGPDFTEPSVPRYPVPETIRETDVEQLSRRAEAHLERLGIDLSRDPLQQVLPDSRIASSLEAFSREHGDVSWRSSDWGVVLAAGAIATLLDIVLVRIPRDTHFLGRGQTGSPLTGWLQDKQRAASIHARFLRRFEATAKVPYDAATNAATGGLVDGMRPATHRLQSFGHDPLLGFLCGVADIMHGTGTYVDKAGKVVQVATGSVPVDLISALLMQIRHLLSDVYTPAGLPAPLFSLLQLGTVASPFALGPSGVKVPWTDVARFMYTHGYDLRHCFSMGVVPGTVEMIIHAYWLLDGFARGVDPAQRKRETLKLRSMLLMGHSLATSGTLLKTGVLFGMNPLALNYSQLLAMGPTSLAWLRESSARDRRIARGLEETWEQLASGL
;
A
#
# COMPACT_ATOMS: atom_id res chain seq x y z
N MET A 1 -18.38 -51.64 -36.13
CA MET A 1 -19.40 -50.55 -36.16
C MET A 1 -19.11 -49.57 -35.07
N THR A 2 -18.68 -48.44 -35.44
CA THR A 2 -17.91 -47.45 -34.73
C THR A 2 -18.82 -46.52 -33.86
N ARG A 3 -18.71 -46.70 -32.53
CA ARG A 3 -19.31 -45.78 -31.52
C ARG A 3 -18.24 -44.80 -30.98
N ARG A 4 -17.61 -44.01 -31.83
CA ARG A 4 -16.52 -43.14 -31.35
C ARG A 4 -16.70 -41.61 -31.45
N PRO A 5 -17.72 -41.00 -32.07
CA PRO A 5 -17.77 -39.53 -32.04
C PRO A 5 -18.61 -38.91 -30.92
N LEU A 6 -19.45 -39.66 -30.21
CA LEU A 6 -20.34 -39.07 -29.20
C LEU A 6 -19.72 -38.83 -27.81
N SER A 7 -18.61 -39.53 -27.50
CA SER A 7 -17.99 -39.39 -26.20
C SER A 7 -17.12 -38.13 -26.09
N HIS A 8 -16.63 -37.60 -27.20
CA HIS A 8 -15.77 -36.41 -27.18
C HIS A 8 -16.56 -35.09 -27.14
N SER A 9 -17.68 -35.02 -27.84
CA SER A 9 -18.55 -33.84 -27.78
C SER A 9 -19.27 -33.67 -26.44
N SER A 10 -19.73 -34.77 -25.83
CA SER A 10 -20.32 -34.73 -24.50
C SER A 10 -19.31 -34.39 -23.39
N THR A 11 -18.04 -34.79 -23.55
CA THR A 11 -16.98 -34.44 -22.64
C THR A 11 -16.61 -32.96 -22.78
N ALA A 12 -16.58 -32.40 -23.99
CA ALA A 12 -16.32 -31.00 -24.25
C ALA A 12 -17.43 -30.08 -23.72
N VAL A 13 -18.72 -30.45 -23.93
CA VAL A 13 -19.88 -29.72 -23.40
C VAL A 13 -19.95 -29.85 -21.88
N ALA A 14 -19.71 -31.01 -21.30
CA ALA A 14 -19.63 -31.19 -19.86
C ALA A 14 -18.47 -30.43 -19.24
N TYR A 15 -17.32 -30.29 -19.93
CA TYR A 15 -16.18 -29.50 -19.51
C TYR A 15 -16.46 -27.99 -19.59
N GLN A 16 -17.20 -27.54 -20.62
CA GLN A 16 -17.68 -26.16 -20.74
C GLN A 16 -18.65 -25.81 -19.62
N ASP A 17 -19.59 -26.69 -19.30
CA ASP A 17 -20.53 -26.49 -18.21
C ASP A 17 -19.84 -26.52 -16.83
N VAL A 18 -18.85 -27.36 -16.64
CA VAL A 18 -18.01 -27.36 -15.42
C VAL A 18 -17.30 -26.02 -15.27
N THR A 19 -16.80 -25.44 -16.35
CA THR A 19 -16.07 -24.15 -16.31
C THR A 19 -17.03 -22.97 -16.09
N LEU A 20 -18.19 -22.98 -16.74
CA LEU A 20 -19.21 -21.94 -16.59
C LEU A 20 -19.95 -22.05 -15.25
N GLY A 21 -20.27 -23.25 -14.79
CA GLY A 21 -20.85 -23.50 -13.48
C GLY A 21 -19.89 -23.11 -12.33
N ARG A 22 -18.58 -23.27 -12.56
CA ARG A 22 -17.55 -22.81 -11.61
C ARG A 22 -17.41 -21.30 -11.58
N LEU A 23 -17.41 -20.66 -12.74
CA LEU A 23 -17.42 -19.20 -12.80
C LEU A 23 -18.64 -18.66 -12.08
N ARG A 24 -19.79 -19.28 -12.26
CA ARG A 24 -21.02 -18.92 -11.54
C ARG A 24 -20.90 -19.17 -10.04
N GLY A 25 -20.40 -20.32 -9.61
CA GLY A 25 -20.16 -20.61 -8.19
C GLY A 25 -19.09 -19.73 -7.55
N LEU A 26 -18.06 -19.29 -8.30
CA LEU A 26 -17.10 -18.30 -7.86
C LEU A 26 -17.73 -16.91 -7.75
N PHE A 27 -18.61 -16.53 -8.67
CA PHE A 27 -19.38 -15.28 -8.57
C PHE A 27 -20.37 -15.32 -7.41
N ASP A 28 -21.08 -16.44 -7.22
CA ASP A 28 -21.98 -16.61 -6.08
C ASP A 28 -21.21 -16.59 -4.74
N GLN A 29 -19.99 -17.12 -4.71
CA GLN A 29 -19.12 -17.07 -3.53
C GLN A 29 -18.53 -15.67 -3.29
N ILE A 30 -18.19 -14.96 -4.34
CA ILE A 30 -17.79 -13.55 -4.27
C ILE A 30 -18.97 -12.68 -3.79
N ASP A 31 -20.19 -12.95 -4.25
CA ASP A 31 -21.39 -12.25 -3.79
C ASP A 31 -21.67 -12.52 -2.30
N VAL A 32 -21.55 -13.76 -1.85
CA VAL A 32 -21.67 -14.13 -0.42
C VAL A 32 -20.57 -13.52 0.42
N ASP A 33 -19.33 -13.52 -0.08
CA ASP A 33 -18.20 -12.90 0.61
C ASP A 33 -18.35 -11.37 0.63
N LEU A 34 -18.86 -10.77 -0.45
CA LEU A 34 -19.18 -9.34 -0.54
C LEU A 34 -20.34 -8.96 0.41
N GLU A 35 -21.41 -9.76 0.46
CA GLU A 35 -22.46 -9.59 1.46
C GLU A 35 -21.94 -9.73 2.88
N GLY A 36 -21.02 -10.67 3.13
CA GLY A 36 -20.34 -10.83 4.40
C GLY A 36 -19.49 -9.63 4.78
N VAL A 37 -18.84 -8.99 3.82
CA VAL A 37 -18.07 -7.73 4.00
C VAL A 37 -19.02 -6.57 4.27
N LEU A 38 -20.10 -6.44 3.52
CA LEU A 38 -21.12 -5.40 3.71
C LEU A 38 -21.81 -5.50 5.08
N LEU A 39 -22.15 -6.72 5.53
CA LEU A 39 -22.70 -6.97 6.86
C LEU A 39 -21.70 -6.62 7.99
N ARG A 40 -20.40 -6.83 7.75
CA ARG A 40 -19.35 -6.42 8.69
C ARG A 40 -19.15 -4.92 8.67
N GLU A 41 -19.23 -4.27 7.52
CA GLU A 41 -19.22 -2.81 7.40
C GLU A 41 -20.41 -2.19 8.15
N GLU A 42 -21.60 -2.75 8.02
CA GLU A 42 -22.77 -2.34 8.82
C GLU A 42 -22.56 -2.57 10.33
N SER A 43 -21.92 -3.67 10.72
CA SER A 43 -21.59 -3.96 12.11
C SER A 43 -20.58 -2.95 12.67
N VAL A 44 -19.55 -2.63 11.92
CA VAL A 44 -18.54 -1.60 12.27
C VAL A 44 -19.19 -0.22 12.31
N ALA A 45 -20.05 0.12 11.34
CA ALA A 45 -20.79 1.37 11.33
C ALA A 45 -21.79 1.48 12.50
N ARG A 46 -22.35 0.36 12.97
CA ARG A 46 -23.19 0.29 14.16
C ARG A 46 -22.37 0.50 15.43
N SER A 47 -21.24 -0.21 15.58
CA SER A 47 -20.31 -0.04 16.70
C SER A 47 -19.74 1.38 16.78
N LEU A 48 -19.44 2.01 15.64
CA LEU A 48 -19.02 3.42 15.60
C LEU A 48 -20.14 4.38 16.04
N ARG A 49 -21.41 4.07 15.68
CA ARG A 49 -22.57 4.86 16.16
C ARG A 49 -22.79 4.68 17.67
N GLU A 50 -22.64 3.47 18.19
CA GLU A 50 -22.71 3.19 19.64
C GLU A 50 -21.60 3.90 20.39
N THR A 51 -20.36 3.83 19.92
CA THR A 51 -19.22 4.55 20.50
C THR A 51 -19.40 6.07 20.45
N SER A 52 -19.98 6.59 19.35
CA SER A 52 -20.34 8.01 19.23
C SER A 52 -21.41 8.41 20.26
N SER A 53 -22.41 7.57 20.47
CA SER A 53 -23.46 7.77 21.47
C SER A 53 -22.91 7.76 22.90
N GLU A 54 -22.01 6.82 23.22
CA GLU A 54 -21.32 6.78 24.51
C GLU A 54 -20.43 8.01 24.73
N MET A 55 -19.73 8.49 23.69
CA MET A 55 -18.97 9.74 23.76
C MET A 55 -19.86 10.94 24.01
N ASP A 56 -21.03 11.01 23.39
CA ASP A 56 -22.00 12.08 23.65
C ASP A 56 -22.57 12.01 25.08
N ALA A 57 -22.80 10.81 25.62
CA ALA A 57 -23.16 10.59 27.01
C ALA A 57 -22.05 11.03 28.00
N VAL A 58 -20.80 10.72 27.68
CA VAL A 58 -19.63 11.19 28.46
C VAL A 58 -19.51 12.71 28.40
N ARG A 59 -19.71 13.32 27.22
CA ARG A 59 -19.74 14.79 27.09
C ARG A 59 -20.84 15.43 27.91
N ALA A 60 -22.04 14.86 27.90
CA ALA A 60 -23.15 15.32 28.73
C ALA A 60 -22.83 15.27 30.23
N ARG A 61 -22.18 14.18 30.69
CA ARG A 61 -21.70 14.06 32.07
C ARG A 61 -20.61 15.05 32.41
N LEU A 62 -19.67 15.31 31.54
CA LEU A 62 -18.63 16.33 31.72
C LEU A 62 -19.22 17.75 31.77
N ALA A 63 -20.21 18.03 30.94
CA ALA A 63 -20.96 19.30 30.97
C ALA A 63 -21.72 19.46 32.28
N ALA A 64 -22.34 18.40 32.82
CA ALA A 64 -23.02 18.40 34.10
C ALA A 64 -22.06 18.65 35.30
N LEU A 65 -20.78 18.31 35.14
CA LEU A 65 -19.71 18.59 36.10
C LEU A 65 -19.05 19.96 35.91
N GLY A 66 -19.60 20.82 35.04
CA GLY A 66 -19.08 22.17 34.78
C GLY A 66 -17.83 22.19 33.89
N ILE A 67 -17.44 21.05 33.34
CA ILE A 67 -16.31 20.97 32.43
C ILE A 67 -16.81 21.17 31.00
N GLN A 68 -16.71 22.42 30.50
CA GLN A 68 -17.02 22.70 29.09
C GLN A 68 -15.93 22.14 28.18
N ALA A 69 -16.23 21.03 27.53
CA ALA A 69 -15.48 20.61 26.35
C ALA A 69 -15.77 21.59 25.21
N ARG A 70 -14.90 22.60 25.00
CA ARG A 70 -15.00 23.57 23.90
C ARG A 70 -15.04 22.80 22.59
N GLY A 71 -16.10 23.04 21.85
CA GLY A 71 -16.61 22.31 20.72
C GLY A 71 -15.62 21.86 19.68
N VAL A 72 -15.59 20.56 19.49
CA VAL A 72 -15.29 20.00 18.17
C VAL A 72 -16.53 20.25 17.30
N ARG A 73 -16.41 21.17 16.35
CA ARG A 73 -17.44 21.40 15.34
C ARG A 73 -17.76 20.06 14.68
N ARG A 74 -19.00 19.63 14.78
CA ARG A 74 -19.50 18.48 14.01
C ARG A 74 -19.26 18.79 12.53
N THR A 75 -18.18 18.32 11.97
CA THR A 75 -18.10 18.18 10.52
C THR A 75 -19.08 17.06 10.18
N ARG A 76 -20.17 17.38 9.50
CA ARG A 76 -20.99 16.36 8.85
C ARG A 76 -20.01 15.48 8.08
N LEU A 77 -19.95 14.21 8.44
CA LEU A 77 -19.33 13.21 7.57
C LEU A 77 -19.94 13.44 6.18
N PRO A 78 -19.13 13.59 5.14
CA PRO A 78 -19.66 13.60 3.79
C PRO A 78 -20.52 12.35 3.67
N THR A 79 -21.78 12.52 3.30
CA THR A 79 -22.57 11.44 2.72
C THR A 79 -21.64 10.77 1.73
N GLY A 80 -21.38 9.46 1.92
CA GLY A 80 -20.38 8.71 1.19
C GLY A 80 -20.37 9.04 -0.30
N PRO A 81 -19.27 8.86 -0.97
CA PRO A 81 -19.19 9.11 -2.39
C PRO A 81 -20.39 8.38 -3.04
N ASP A 82 -21.12 9.09 -3.90
CA ASP A 82 -22.05 8.47 -4.82
C ASP A 82 -21.25 7.38 -5.56
N PHE A 83 -21.39 6.15 -5.09
CA PHE A 83 -20.90 5.00 -5.81
C PHE A 83 -21.80 4.90 -7.06
N THR A 84 -21.47 5.65 -8.09
CA THR A 84 -21.84 5.26 -9.44
C THR A 84 -21.27 3.85 -9.59
N GLU A 85 -22.15 2.88 -9.80
CA GLU A 85 -21.75 1.49 -10.05
C GLU A 85 -20.51 1.50 -10.95
N PRO A 86 -19.39 0.88 -10.53
CA PRO A 86 -18.24 0.82 -11.37
C PRO A 86 -18.68 0.18 -12.68
N SER A 87 -18.58 0.90 -13.79
CA SER A 87 -18.86 0.35 -15.10
C SER A 87 -17.94 -0.86 -15.26
N VAL A 88 -18.52 -2.05 -15.11
CA VAL A 88 -17.79 -3.30 -15.34
C VAL A 88 -17.15 -3.17 -16.72
N PRO A 89 -15.83 -3.28 -16.87
CA PRO A 89 -15.19 -3.20 -18.17
C PRO A 89 -15.85 -4.24 -19.07
N ARG A 90 -16.60 -3.80 -20.06
CA ARG A 90 -17.13 -4.71 -21.08
C ARG A 90 -15.92 -5.11 -21.92
N TYR A 91 -15.35 -6.27 -21.61
CA TYR A 91 -14.37 -6.86 -22.50
C TYR A 91 -15.01 -7.01 -23.87
N PRO A 92 -14.34 -6.55 -24.96
CA PRO A 92 -14.86 -6.78 -26.29
C PRO A 92 -14.97 -8.30 -26.49
N VAL A 93 -16.19 -8.79 -26.52
CA VAL A 93 -16.46 -10.17 -26.87
C VAL A 93 -16.07 -10.28 -28.35
N PRO A 94 -15.19 -11.21 -28.74
CA PRO A 94 -14.84 -11.40 -30.15
C PRO A 94 -16.11 -11.52 -30.98
N GLU A 95 -16.15 -10.87 -32.13
CA GLU A 95 -17.37 -10.81 -32.99
C GLU A 95 -17.91 -12.19 -33.36
N THR A 96 -17.05 -13.19 -33.42
CA THR A 96 -17.38 -14.61 -33.63
C THR A 96 -18.30 -15.22 -32.56
N ILE A 97 -18.41 -14.64 -31.37
CA ILE A 97 -19.29 -15.15 -30.29
C ILE A 97 -20.69 -14.48 -30.36
N ARG A 98 -20.89 -13.49 -31.18
CA ARG A 98 -22.18 -12.85 -31.41
C ARG A 98 -23.15 -13.65 -32.31
N GLU A 99 -22.64 -14.71 -32.89
CA GLU A 99 -23.51 -15.51 -33.76
C GLU A 99 -24.42 -16.46 -32.96
N THR A 100 -25.59 -16.63 -33.48
CA THR A 100 -26.72 -17.43 -33.07
C THR A 100 -26.39 -18.86 -32.65
N ASP A 101 -25.19 -19.32 -32.85
CA ASP A 101 -24.74 -20.68 -32.59
C ASP A 101 -24.68 -21.05 -31.10
N VAL A 102 -24.40 -20.11 -30.20
CA VAL A 102 -24.31 -20.41 -28.76
C VAL A 102 -25.69 -20.75 -28.17
N GLU A 103 -26.76 -20.03 -28.58
CA GLU A 103 -28.11 -20.35 -28.16
C GLU A 103 -28.61 -21.66 -28.77
N GLN A 104 -28.26 -21.93 -30.01
CA GLN A 104 -28.59 -23.21 -30.67
C GLN A 104 -27.78 -24.36 -30.03
N LEU A 105 -26.49 -24.13 -29.73
CA LEU A 105 -25.66 -25.12 -29.03
C LEU A 105 -26.22 -25.41 -27.64
N SER A 106 -26.59 -24.36 -26.88
CA SER A 106 -27.22 -24.52 -25.55
C SER A 106 -28.50 -25.31 -25.62
N ARG A 107 -29.43 -24.93 -26.51
CA ARG A 107 -30.72 -25.66 -26.70
C ARG A 107 -30.52 -27.10 -27.16
N ARG A 108 -29.53 -27.36 -28.01
CA ARG A 108 -29.20 -28.74 -28.40
C ARG A 108 -28.57 -29.53 -27.26
N ALA A 109 -27.73 -28.89 -26.43
CA ALA A 109 -27.15 -29.51 -25.25
C ALA A 109 -28.26 -29.82 -24.20
N GLU A 110 -29.15 -28.88 -23.93
CA GLU A 110 -30.30 -29.05 -23.04
C GLU A 110 -31.18 -30.20 -23.50
N ALA A 111 -31.62 -30.19 -24.76
CA ALA A 111 -32.43 -31.26 -25.34
C ALA A 111 -31.69 -32.61 -25.39
N HIS A 112 -30.36 -32.60 -25.39
CA HIS A 112 -29.58 -33.84 -25.33
C HIS A 112 -29.51 -34.39 -23.90
N LEU A 113 -29.29 -33.51 -22.90
CA LEU A 113 -29.29 -33.87 -21.51
C LEU A 113 -30.66 -34.36 -21.00
N GLU A 114 -31.75 -33.71 -21.43
CA GLU A 114 -33.11 -34.17 -21.15
C GLU A 114 -33.39 -35.56 -21.73
N ARG A 115 -32.90 -35.84 -22.94
CA ARG A 115 -33.01 -37.19 -23.54
C ARG A 115 -32.23 -38.26 -22.81
N LEU A 116 -31.19 -37.88 -22.08
CA LEU A 116 -30.41 -38.76 -21.21
C LEU A 116 -31.02 -38.94 -19.82
N GLY A 117 -32.20 -38.31 -19.56
CA GLY A 117 -32.85 -38.37 -18.26
C GLY A 117 -32.20 -37.55 -17.18
N ILE A 118 -31.37 -36.59 -17.59
CA ILE A 118 -30.67 -35.68 -16.65
C ILE A 118 -31.68 -34.56 -16.30
N ASP A 119 -31.91 -34.36 -15.03
CA ASP A 119 -32.76 -33.32 -14.49
C ASP A 119 -32.05 -31.98 -14.56
N LEU A 120 -32.41 -31.12 -15.52
CA LEU A 120 -31.84 -29.77 -15.69
C LEU A 120 -32.21 -28.80 -14.57
N SER A 121 -33.13 -29.16 -13.66
CA SER A 121 -33.42 -28.40 -12.45
C SER A 121 -32.37 -28.61 -11.36
N ARG A 122 -31.49 -29.58 -11.53
CA ARG A 122 -30.35 -29.88 -10.69
C ARG A 122 -29.09 -29.75 -11.52
N ASP A 123 -27.94 -29.53 -10.86
CA ASP A 123 -26.67 -29.45 -11.54
C ASP A 123 -26.43 -30.71 -12.41
N PRO A 124 -26.43 -30.61 -13.75
CA PRO A 124 -26.30 -31.75 -14.64
C PRO A 124 -24.97 -32.48 -14.47
N LEU A 125 -23.92 -31.75 -14.02
CA LEU A 125 -22.58 -32.30 -13.85
C LEU A 125 -22.48 -33.21 -12.63
N GLN A 126 -23.15 -32.89 -11.53
CA GLN A 126 -23.25 -33.77 -10.37
C GLN A 126 -24.02 -35.06 -10.69
N GLN A 127 -24.83 -35.05 -11.73
CA GLN A 127 -25.57 -36.24 -12.17
C GLN A 127 -24.75 -37.11 -13.14
N VAL A 128 -23.82 -36.48 -13.90
CA VAL A 128 -23.02 -37.14 -14.95
C VAL A 128 -21.63 -37.54 -14.44
N LEU A 129 -21.05 -36.74 -13.56
CA LEU A 129 -19.67 -36.98 -13.04
C LEU A 129 -19.76 -37.41 -11.57
N PRO A 130 -19.08 -38.48 -11.18
CA PRO A 130 -18.93 -38.84 -9.78
C PRO A 130 -18.19 -37.72 -9.03
N ASP A 131 -18.61 -37.43 -7.80
CA ASP A 131 -18.04 -36.40 -6.92
C ASP A 131 -16.53 -36.48 -6.79
N SER A 132 -15.98 -37.70 -6.84
CA SER A 132 -14.54 -37.95 -6.82
C SER A 132 -13.80 -37.39 -8.03
N ARG A 133 -14.42 -37.38 -9.22
CA ARG A 133 -13.84 -36.78 -10.43
C ARG A 133 -13.88 -35.26 -10.39
N ILE A 134 -14.96 -34.69 -9.88
CA ILE A 134 -15.07 -33.24 -9.67
C ILE A 134 -14.00 -32.79 -8.68
N ALA A 135 -13.87 -33.47 -7.54
CA ALA A 135 -12.89 -33.17 -6.53
C ALA A 135 -11.45 -33.29 -7.06
N SER A 136 -11.14 -34.36 -7.81
CA SER A 136 -9.81 -34.56 -8.40
C SER A 136 -9.44 -33.50 -9.45
N SER A 137 -10.43 -33.04 -10.25
CA SER A 137 -10.25 -31.97 -11.24
C SER A 137 -10.00 -30.63 -10.56
N LEU A 138 -10.73 -30.34 -9.47
CA LEU A 138 -10.52 -29.16 -8.63
C LEU A 138 -9.13 -29.14 -8.00
N GLU A 139 -8.70 -30.28 -7.49
CA GLU A 139 -7.39 -30.42 -6.90
C GLU A 139 -6.28 -30.28 -7.95
N ALA A 140 -6.47 -30.83 -9.14
CA ALA A 140 -5.54 -30.66 -10.26
C ALA A 140 -5.43 -29.20 -10.68
N PHE A 141 -6.55 -28.50 -10.82
CA PHE A 141 -6.58 -27.07 -11.11
C PHE A 141 -5.89 -26.24 -10.02
N SER A 142 -6.16 -26.54 -8.77
CA SER A 142 -5.52 -25.84 -7.63
C SER A 142 -4.03 -26.12 -7.57
N ARG A 143 -3.60 -27.34 -7.93
CA ARG A 143 -2.17 -27.65 -8.05
C ARG A 143 -1.49 -26.91 -9.20
N GLU A 144 -2.17 -26.74 -10.32
CA GLU A 144 -1.61 -26.09 -11.51
C GLU A 144 -1.56 -24.57 -11.38
N HIS A 145 -2.65 -23.94 -10.90
CA HIS A 145 -2.79 -22.48 -10.86
C HIS A 145 -2.59 -21.86 -9.47
N GLY A 146 -2.36 -22.69 -8.45
CA GLY A 146 -2.21 -22.26 -7.05
C GLY A 146 -3.55 -22.00 -6.35
N ASP A 147 -3.62 -22.40 -5.09
CA ASP A 147 -4.75 -22.09 -4.21
C ASP A 147 -4.63 -20.66 -3.68
N VAL A 148 -5.61 -19.82 -3.95
CA VAL A 148 -5.70 -18.44 -3.46
C VAL A 148 -6.74 -18.26 -2.36
N SER A 149 -7.46 -19.34 -1.99
CA SER A 149 -8.45 -19.31 -0.93
C SER A 149 -7.81 -19.04 0.44
N TRP A 150 -8.50 -18.28 1.27
CA TRP A 150 -8.05 -17.94 2.61
C TRP A 150 -8.68 -18.88 3.63
N ARG A 151 -7.84 -19.47 4.46
CA ARG A 151 -8.25 -20.26 5.62
C ARG A 151 -8.46 -19.34 6.83
N SER A 152 -9.18 -19.81 7.84
CA SER A 152 -9.38 -19.06 9.09
C SER A 152 -8.06 -18.64 9.75
N SER A 153 -7.01 -19.48 9.64
CA SER A 153 -5.66 -19.15 10.14
C SER A 153 -5.02 -17.98 9.39
N ASP A 154 -5.23 -17.88 8.06
CA ASP A 154 -4.70 -16.79 7.24
C ASP A 154 -5.33 -15.44 7.68
N TRP A 155 -6.65 -15.42 7.87
CA TRP A 155 -7.38 -14.27 8.42
C TRP A 155 -6.89 -13.89 9.81
N GLY A 156 -6.74 -14.88 10.70
CA GLY A 156 -6.24 -14.65 12.06
C GLY A 156 -4.86 -13.97 12.07
N VAL A 157 -3.94 -14.44 11.24
CA VAL A 157 -2.59 -13.88 11.14
C VAL A 157 -2.59 -12.47 10.55
N VAL A 158 -3.36 -12.23 9.48
CA VAL A 158 -3.44 -10.91 8.84
C VAL A 158 -4.05 -9.87 9.79
N LEU A 159 -5.12 -10.23 10.50
CA LEU A 159 -5.74 -9.35 11.49
C LEU A 159 -4.77 -9.07 12.65
N ALA A 160 -4.07 -10.09 13.13
CA ALA A 160 -3.06 -9.93 14.20
C ALA A 160 -1.90 -9.03 13.73
N ALA A 161 -1.37 -9.25 12.52
CA ALA A 161 -0.29 -8.43 11.97
C ALA A 161 -0.71 -6.95 11.85
N GLY A 162 -1.89 -6.67 11.30
CA GLY A 162 -2.43 -5.31 11.19
C GLY A 162 -2.68 -4.66 12.54
N ALA A 163 -3.24 -5.40 13.50
CA ALA A 163 -3.49 -4.90 14.85
C ALA A 163 -2.19 -4.61 15.62
N ILE A 164 -1.22 -5.52 15.58
CA ILE A 164 0.09 -5.33 16.23
C ILE A 164 0.81 -4.14 15.61
N ALA A 165 0.84 -4.04 14.27
CA ALA A 165 1.44 -2.91 13.56
C ALA A 165 0.79 -1.58 13.96
N THR A 166 -0.54 -1.53 14.03
CA THR A 166 -1.29 -0.34 14.50
C THR A 166 -0.95 0.00 15.95
N LEU A 167 -0.87 -1.00 16.82
CA LEU A 167 -0.51 -0.77 18.23
C LEU A 167 0.92 -0.21 18.35
N LEU A 168 1.88 -0.75 17.60
CA LEU A 168 3.24 -0.24 17.56
C LEU A 168 3.29 1.21 17.03
N ASP A 169 2.48 1.53 16.03
CA ASP A 169 2.36 2.89 15.50
C ASP A 169 1.85 3.88 16.56
N ILE A 170 0.88 3.47 17.37
CA ILE A 170 0.31 4.30 18.44
C ILE A 170 1.25 4.43 19.64
N VAL A 171 1.94 3.36 20.02
CA VAL A 171 2.71 3.31 21.28
C VAL A 171 4.15 3.76 21.09
N LEU A 172 4.83 3.24 20.05
CA LEU A 172 6.27 3.44 19.85
C LEU A 172 6.61 4.52 18.85
N VAL A 173 5.83 4.64 17.77
CA VAL A 173 6.16 5.55 16.66
C VAL A 173 5.61 6.95 16.89
N ARG A 174 4.37 7.12 17.27
CA ARG A 174 3.71 8.39 17.62
C ARG A 174 4.06 9.53 16.64
N ILE A 175 4.48 10.69 17.22
CA ILE A 175 5.00 11.87 16.52
C ILE A 175 6.53 11.98 16.76
N PRO A 176 7.29 12.72 15.92
CA PRO A 176 8.77 12.74 16.05
C PRO A 176 9.29 13.24 17.40
N ARG A 177 8.68 14.31 17.92
CA ARG A 177 9.09 15.00 19.17
C ARG A 177 7.86 15.52 19.89
N ASP A 178 8.03 15.83 21.18
CA ASP A 178 7.01 16.55 21.93
C ASP A 178 6.67 17.86 21.22
N THR A 179 5.40 18.11 21.04
CA THR A 179 4.91 19.32 20.38
C THR A 179 3.57 19.76 20.94
N HIS A 180 3.21 21.01 20.68
CA HIS A 180 1.87 21.53 20.88
C HIS A 180 1.19 21.69 19.52
N PHE A 181 0.05 21.05 19.37
CA PHE A 181 -0.75 21.15 18.16
C PHE A 181 -2.20 21.47 18.52
N LEU A 182 -2.73 22.55 17.96
CA LEU A 182 -4.07 23.06 18.25
C LEU A 182 -4.35 23.23 19.76
N GLY A 183 -3.36 23.74 20.51
CA GLY A 183 -3.47 24.00 21.95
C GLY A 183 -3.35 22.76 22.84
N ARG A 184 -3.08 21.58 22.29
CA ARG A 184 -2.88 20.33 23.04
C ARG A 184 -1.42 19.91 22.99
N GLY A 185 -0.86 19.57 24.17
CA GLY A 185 0.43 18.90 24.27
C GLY A 185 0.34 17.47 23.74
N GLN A 186 1.28 17.10 22.89
CA GLN A 186 1.40 15.76 22.31
C GLN A 186 2.80 15.21 22.56
N THR A 187 2.88 13.97 23.05
CA THR A 187 4.15 13.33 23.40
C THR A 187 4.80 12.68 22.19
N GLY A 188 6.11 12.84 22.09
CA GLY A 188 6.93 12.30 21.04
C GLY A 188 7.08 10.77 21.05
N SER A 189 7.69 10.26 20.00
CA SER A 189 7.99 8.86 19.79
C SER A 189 9.09 8.39 20.73
N PRO A 190 8.84 7.38 21.60
CA PRO A 190 9.87 6.77 22.41
C PRO A 190 11.00 6.18 21.57
N LEU A 191 10.66 5.56 20.44
CA LEU A 191 11.63 4.93 19.55
C LEU A 191 12.51 5.96 18.84
N THR A 192 11.93 7.05 18.35
CA THR A 192 12.70 8.15 17.74
C THR A 192 13.60 8.81 18.77
N GLY A 193 13.10 9.06 19.98
CA GLY A 193 13.90 9.59 21.09
C GLY A 193 15.12 8.71 21.41
N TRP A 194 14.90 7.40 21.54
CA TRP A 194 15.97 6.45 21.77
C TRP A 194 17.05 6.46 20.65
N LEU A 195 16.63 6.52 19.37
CA LEU A 195 17.55 6.65 18.25
C LEU A 195 18.38 7.95 18.32
N GLN A 196 17.73 9.07 18.67
CA GLN A 196 18.40 10.36 18.82
C GLN A 196 19.40 10.36 20.00
N ASP A 197 19.06 9.73 21.13
CA ASP A 197 19.93 9.63 22.29
C ASP A 197 21.14 8.74 22.00
N LYS A 198 20.97 7.63 21.31
CA LYS A 198 22.07 6.79 20.85
C LYS A 198 23.02 7.54 19.91
N GLN A 199 22.48 8.34 18.99
CA GLN A 199 23.28 9.20 18.12
C GLN A 199 24.05 10.25 18.91
N ARG A 200 23.44 10.91 19.91
CA ARG A 200 24.12 11.87 20.80
C ARG A 200 25.23 11.20 21.60
N ALA A 201 25.00 10.01 22.13
CA ALA A 201 26.02 9.23 22.83
C ALA A 201 27.17 8.82 21.92
N ALA A 202 26.94 8.53 20.64
CA ALA A 202 27.99 8.29 19.65
C ALA A 202 28.79 9.54 19.28
N SER A 203 28.33 10.73 19.64
CA SER A 203 29.01 12.03 19.41
C SER A 203 30.32 12.22 20.18
N ILE A 204 30.77 11.24 20.99
CA ILE A 204 32.13 11.16 21.55
C ILE A 204 33.19 11.30 20.44
N HIS A 205 32.83 10.97 19.20
CA HIS A 205 33.66 11.15 18.01
C HIS A 205 33.42 12.51 17.29
N ALA A 206 32.82 13.48 17.96
CA ALA A 206 32.40 14.77 17.36
C ALA A 206 33.54 15.51 16.58
N ARG A 207 34.82 15.33 16.95
CA ARG A 207 35.94 15.88 16.18
C ARG A 207 36.17 15.19 14.85
N PHE A 208 36.02 13.87 14.80
CA PHE A 208 36.08 13.09 13.57
C PHE A 208 34.90 13.41 12.67
N LEU A 209 33.71 13.43 13.20
CA LEU A 209 32.49 13.74 12.45
C LEU A 209 32.54 15.16 11.85
N ARG A 210 32.98 16.16 12.59
CA ARG A 210 33.16 17.54 12.06
C ARG A 210 34.18 17.61 10.94
N ARG A 211 35.30 16.87 11.05
CA ARG A 211 36.26 16.77 9.95
C ARG A 211 35.70 16.07 8.74
N PHE A 212 34.93 15.01 8.97
CA PHE A 212 34.27 14.26 7.91
C PHE A 212 33.24 15.15 7.18
N GLU A 213 32.41 15.89 7.91
CA GLU A 213 31.44 16.85 7.36
C GLU A 213 32.15 17.95 6.54
N ALA A 214 33.22 18.56 7.09
CA ALA A 214 33.96 19.59 6.38
C ALA A 214 34.55 19.12 5.04
N THR A 215 34.86 17.84 4.93
CA THR A 215 35.43 17.24 3.71
C THR A 215 34.39 16.60 2.79
N ALA A 216 33.14 16.48 3.25
CA ALA A 216 32.03 15.84 2.50
C ALA A 216 31.11 16.86 1.79
N LYS A 217 31.56 18.10 1.62
CA LYS A 217 30.80 19.16 0.94
C LYS A 217 30.55 18.82 -0.52
N VAL A 218 29.36 19.18 -1.00
CA VAL A 218 28.90 18.98 -2.38
C VAL A 218 28.32 20.27 -2.96
N PRO A 219 28.19 20.41 -4.29
CA PRO A 219 27.72 21.62 -4.92
C PRO A 219 26.35 22.12 -4.42
N TYR A 220 25.43 21.23 -4.11
CA TYR A 220 24.07 21.56 -3.68
C TYR A 220 23.94 21.81 -2.15
N ASP A 221 25.03 21.86 -1.40
CA ASP A 221 25.03 22.09 0.07
C ASP A 221 24.95 23.59 0.40
N ALA A 222 24.03 24.30 -0.24
CA ALA A 222 23.78 25.71 0.03
C ALA A 222 22.73 25.84 1.15
N ALA A 223 23.10 26.49 2.26
CA ALA A 223 22.24 26.60 3.44
C ALA A 223 21.32 27.84 3.46
N THR A 224 21.55 28.82 2.59
CA THR A 224 20.81 30.08 2.59
C THR A 224 20.50 30.55 1.18
N ASN A 225 19.47 31.40 1.05
CA ASN A 225 19.13 32.02 -0.24
C ASN A 225 20.32 32.84 -0.82
N ALA A 226 21.06 33.53 0.03
CA ALA A 226 22.25 34.26 -0.41
C ALA A 226 23.33 33.34 -1.01
N ALA A 227 23.49 32.12 -0.49
CA ALA A 227 24.43 31.14 -1.03
C ALA A 227 24.00 30.60 -2.40
N THR A 228 22.73 30.74 -2.78
CA THR A 228 22.21 30.41 -4.11
C THR A 228 22.12 31.65 -5.03
N GLY A 229 22.76 32.75 -4.69
CA GLY A 229 22.69 34.01 -5.44
C GLY A 229 21.28 34.66 -5.43
N GLY A 230 20.46 34.36 -4.45
CA GLY A 230 19.09 34.88 -4.35
C GLY A 230 18.04 34.13 -5.19
N LEU A 231 18.43 33.04 -5.86
CA LEU A 231 17.58 32.34 -6.82
C LEU A 231 16.56 31.39 -6.18
N VAL A 232 16.85 30.91 -4.94
CA VAL A 232 15.95 29.95 -4.24
C VAL A 232 15.26 30.64 -3.08
N ASP A 233 14.07 31.19 -3.33
CA ASP A 233 13.30 31.88 -2.30
C ASP A 233 12.90 30.93 -1.15
N GLY A 234 12.93 31.48 0.07
CA GLY A 234 12.55 30.80 1.30
C GLY A 234 13.56 29.75 1.82
N MET A 235 14.76 29.66 1.26
CA MET A 235 15.81 28.79 1.77
C MET A 235 16.38 29.29 3.11
N ARG A 236 16.44 28.41 4.09
CA ARG A 236 16.95 28.69 5.45
C ARG A 236 17.78 27.53 5.95
N PRO A 237 18.73 27.75 6.88
CA PRO A 237 19.52 26.67 7.48
C PRO A 237 18.71 25.52 8.07
N ALA A 238 17.49 25.78 8.53
CA ALA A 238 16.59 24.74 9.08
C ALA A 238 15.87 23.91 8.02
N THR A 239 15.80 24.37 6.74
CA THR A 239 15.00 23.72 5.68
C THR A 239 15.78 23.42 4.41
N HIS A 240 17.04 23.89 4.30
CA HIS A 240 17.83 23.73 3.07
C HIS A 240 17.96 22.28 2.61
N ARG A 241 18.12 21.33 3.53
CA ARG A 241 18.21 19.90 3.19
C ARG A 241 16.92 19.33 2.63
N LEU A 242 15.77 19.80 3.14
CA LEU A 242 14.49 19.41 2.59
C LEU A 242 14.28 20.05 1.21
N GLN A 243 14.76 21.25 0.99
CA GLN A 243 14.60 22.01 -0.26
C GLN A 243 15.55 21.54 -1.37
N SER A 244 16.66 20.88 -1.04
CA SER A 244 17.59 20.30 -2.02
C SER A 244 17.28 18.83 -2.28
N PHE A 245 17.07 18.47 -3.54
CA PHE A 245 16.88 17.06 -3.92
C PHE A 245 18.12 16.19 -3.67
N GLY A 246 19.30 16.79 -3.66
CA GLY A 246 20.54 16.08 -3.38
C GLY A 246 20.62 15.48 -1.98
N HIS A 247 19.95 16.10 -0.98
CA HIS A 247 19.91 15.59 0.39
C HIS A 247 18.83 14.52 0.63
N ASP A 248 17.90 14.32 -0.30
CA ASP A 248 16.92 13.24 -0.18
C ASP A 248 17.62 11.88 -0.36
N PRO A 249 17.43 10.90 0.54
CA PRO A 249 18.15 9.63 0.48
C PRO A 249 17.95 8.82 -0.80
N LEU A 250 16.83 9.00 -1.51
CA LEU A 250 16.56 8.33 -2.78
C LEU A 250 16.80 9.24 -3.98
N LEU A 251 16.24 10.46 -3.96
CA LEU A 251 16.41 11.41 -5.07
C LEU A 251 17.87 11.86 -5.21
N GLY A 252 18.62 11.88 -4.12
CA GLY A 252 20.02 12.26 -4.13
C GLY A 252 20.87 11.35 -5.02
N PHE A 253 20.55 10.08 -5.16
CA PHE A 253 21.25 9.20 -6.11
C PHE A 253 20.95 9.50 -7.59
N LEU A 254 19.89 10.23 -7.88
CA LEU A 254 19.57 10.70 -9.23
C LEU A 254 19.95 12.18 -9.39
N CYS A 255 19.29 13.05 -8.65
CA CYS A 255 19.48 14.50 -8.76
C CYS A 255 20.81 14.97 -8.16
N GLY A 256 21.18 14.48 -6.96
CA GLY A 256 22.41 14.87 -6.29
C GLY A 256 23.66 14.41 -7.03
N VAL A 257 23.67 13.19 -7.57
CA VAL A 257 24.78 12.72 -8.42
C VAL A 257 24.88 13.56 -9.67
N ALA A 258 23.75 13.85 -10.36
CA ALA A 258 23.73 14.72 -11.52
C ALA A 258 24.21 16.14 -11.19
N ASP A 259 23.79 16.70 -10.05
CA ASP A 259 24.25 18.02 -9.60
C ASP A 259 25.75 18.04 -9.33
N ILE A 260 26.31 17.01 -8.70
CA ILE A 260 27.76 16.91 -8.48
C ILE A 260 28.50 16.78 -9.80
N MET A 261 28.01 15.98 -10.75
CA MET A 261 28.62 15.82 -12.06
C MET A 261 28.68 17.12 -12.86
N HIS A 262 27.69 17.99 -12.71
CA HIS A 262 27.57 19.22 -13.50
C HIS A 262 27.95 20.48 -12.74
N GLY A 263 28.30 20.38 -11.44
CA GLY A 263 28.58 21.55 -10.61
C GLY A 263 27.35 22.43 -10.37
N THR A 264 26.19 21.82 -10.26
CA THR A 264 24.90 22.50 -10.04
C THR A 264 24.28 22.11 -8.70
N GLY A 265 23.17 22.74 -8.32
CA GLY A 265 22.31 22.32 -7.23
C GLY A 265 20.86 22.47 -7.63
N THR A 266 20.07 21.41 -7.43
CA THR A 266 18.66 21.37 -7.74
C THR A 266 17.82 21.50 -6.46
N TYR A 267 17.01 22.54 -6.41
CA TYR A 267 16.26 22.97 -5.22
C TYR A 267 14.78 23.16 -5.51
N VAL A 268 13.97 23.17 -4.45
CA VAL A 268 12.58 23.59 -4.49
C VAL A 268 12.43 24.90 -3.73
N ASP A 269 11.94 25.94 -4.37
CA ASP A 269 11.71 27.24 -3.76
C ASP A 269 10.48 27.25 -2.84
N LYS A 270 10.18 28.40 -2.23
CA LYS A 270 9.01 28.59 -1.37
C LYS A 270 7.69 28.35 -2.09
N ALA A 271 7.62 28.60 -3.39
CA ALA A 271 6.42 28.43 -4.20
C ALA A 271 6.26 26.99 -4.73
N GLY A 272 7.16 26.08 -4.41
CA GLY A 272 7.14 24.70 -4.92
C GLY A 272 7.66 24.55 -6.35
N LYS A 273 8.39 25.55 -6.85
CA LYS A 273 9.03 25.51 -8.17
C LYS A 273 10.43 24.91 -8.05
N VAL A 274 10.78 24.04 -8.99
CA VAL A 274 12.15 23.51 -9.10
C VAL A 274 13.06 24.56 -9.70
N VAL A 275 14.17 24.85 -9.03
CA VAL A 275 15.17 25.82 -9.42
C VAL A 275 16.54 25.11 -9.45
N GLN A 276 17.22 25.19 -10.59
CA GLN A 276 18.58 24.70 -10.71
C GLN A 276 19.54 25.88 -10.71
N VAL A 277 20.60 25.79 -9.90
CA VAL A 277 21.58 26.86 -9.68
C VAL A 277 22.96 26.32 -10.00
N ALA A 278 23.74 27.05 -10.82
CA ALA A 278 25.15 26.76 -11.03
C ALA A 278 25.93 27.22 -9.78
N THR A 279 26.73 26.33 -9.20
CA THR A 279 27.44 26.59 -7.93
C THR A 279 28.92 26.97 -8.14
N GLY A 280 29.41 26.96 -9.36
CA GLY A 280 30.80 27.20 -9.69
C GLY A 280 31.74 26.06 -9.29
N SER A 281 31.21 24.94 -8.86
CA SER A 281 31.99 23.74 -8.56
C SER A 281 32.50 23.08 -9.83
N VAL A 282 33.69 22.48 -9.78
CA VAL A 282 34.25 21.76 -10.93
C VAL A 282 33.46 20.47 -11.19
N PRO A 283 33.01 20.23 -12.42
CA PRO A 283 32.39 18.97 -12.81
C PRO A 283 33.30 17.77 -12.57
N VAL A 284 32.70 16.64 -12.18
CA VAL A 284 33.43 15.39 -11.93
C VAL A 284 32.77 14.21 -12.67
N ASP A 285 33.49 13.10 -12.80
CA ASP A 285 32.97 11.89 -13.41
C ASP A 285 31.91 11.20 -12.52
N LEU A 286 31.14 10.27 -13.11
CA LEU A 286 30.03 9.57 -12.47
C LEU A 286 30.47 8.82 -11.20
N ILE A 287 31.61 8.13 -11.24
CA ILE A 287 32.07 7.31 -10.09
C ILE A 287 32.45 8.22 -8.93
N SER A 288 33.20 9.28 -9.21
CA SER A 288 33.55 10.31 -8.22
C SER A 288 32.30 10.98 -7.66
N ALA A 289 31.33 11.34 -8.49
CA ALA A 289 30.06 11.93 -8.06
C ALA A 289 29.28 10.99 -7.15
N LEU A 290 29.21 9.71 -7.48
CA LEU A 290 28.52 8.70 -6.67
C LEU A 290 29.18 8.53 -5.30
N LEU A 291 30.50 8.46 -5.26
CA LEU A 291 31.26 8.35 -4.01
C LEU A 291 31.10 9.62 -3.14
N MET A 292 31.14 10.80 -3.76
CA MET A 292 30.87 12.07 -3.07
C MET A 292 29.48 12.12 -2.52
N GLN A 293 28.46 11.67 -3.28
CA GLN A 293 27.08 11.60 -2.84
C GLN A 293 26.91 10.68 -1.62
N ILE A 294 27.44 9.45 -1.69
CA ILE A 294 27.36 8.49 -0.58
C ILE A 294 28.02 9.09 0.66
N ARG A 295 29.22 9.66 0.51
CA ARG A 295 29.98 10.27 1.59
C ARG A 295 29.20 11.43 2.22
N HIS A 296 28.58 12.29 1.41
CA HIS A 296 27.80 13.42 1.89
C HIS A 296 26.55 12.96 2.67
N LEU A 297 25.75 12.04 2.11
CA LEU A 297 24.59 11.49 2.80
C LEU A 297 24.97 10.81 4.12
N LEU A 298 26.05 10.03 4.16
CA LEU A 298 26.55 9.43 5.39
C LEU A 298 26.96 10.49 6.42
N SER A 299 27.60 11.59 5.99
CA SER A 299 27.93 12.71 6.86
C SER A 299 26.66 13.31 7.48
N ASP A 300 25.65 13.54 6.66
CA ASP A 300 24.43 14.22 7.06
C ASP A 300 23.54 13.41 8.01
N VAL A 301 23.57 12.07 7.91
CA VAL A 301 22.88 11.19 8.89
C VAL A 301 23.31 11.49 10.32
N TYR A 302 24.59 11.84 10.54
CA TYR A 302 25.14 12.08 11.88
C TYR A 302 24.95 13.52 12.37
N THR A 303 24.43 14.42 11.54
CA THR A 303 24.21 15.82 11.96
C THR A 303 22.91 15.98 12.75
N PRO A 304 22.80 16.99 13.63
CA PRO A 304 21.59 17.23 14.41
C PRO A 304 20.34 17.52 13.56
N ALA A 305 20.51 18.16 12.41
CA ALA A 305 19.40 18.46 11.50
C ALA A 305 18.86 17.19 10.81
N GLY A 306 19.73 16.18 10.59
CA GLY A 306 19.35 14.94 9.91
C GLY A 306 19.05 15.12 8.42
N LEU A 307 18.89 14.00 7.72
CA LEU A 307 18.39 13.97 6.34
C LEU A 307 16.85 14.00 6.33
N PRO A 308 16.22 14.53 5.27
CA PRO A 308 14.78 14.33 5.09
C PRO A 308 14.43 12.84 4.95
N ALA A 309 13.17 12.49 5.16
CA ALA A 309 12.69 11.15 4.85
C ALA A 309 12.77 10.92 3.32
N PRO A 310 12.95 9.68 2.86
CA PRO A 310 13.03 9.38 1.43
C PRO A 310 11.79 9.90 0.68
N LEU A 311 12.01 10.54 -0.47
CA LEU A 311 10.99 11.17 -1.33
C LEU A 311 10.22 12.34 -0.67
N PHE A 312 10.62 12.74 0.55
CA PHE A 312 9.90 13.77 1.29
C PHE A 312 10.04 15.14 0.62
N SER A 313 11.14 15.39 -0.05
CA SER A 313 11.38 16.59 -0.86
C SER A 313 10.34 16.78 -1.98
N LEU A 314 9.75 15.69 -2.49
CA LEU A 314 8.70 15.76 -3.53
C LEU A 314 7.40 16.37 -3.03
N LEU A 315 7.09 16.31 -1.73
CA LEU A 315 5.91 16.94 -1.15
C LEU A 315 5.93 18.46 -1.26
N GLN A 316 7.09 19.04 -1.55
CA GLN A 316 7.21 20.48 -1.77
C GLN A 316 6.85 20.92 -3.18
N LEU A 317 6.65 19.99 -4.11
CA LEU A 317 6.34 20.31 -5.51
C LEU A 317 4.89 20.78 -5.64
N GLY A 318 4.73 21.93 -6.25
CA GLY A 318 3.42 22.51 -6.55
C GLY A 318 2.75 23.17 -5.35
N THR A 319 1.60 23.78 -5.62
CA THR A 319 0.80 24.58 -4.67
C THR A 319 -0.50 23.88 -4.26
N VAL A 320 -0.54 22.55 -4.36
CA VAL A 320 -1.76 21.78 -4.04
C VAL A 320 -2.10 21.95 -2.57
N ALA A 321 -3.34 22.34 -2.28
CA ALA A 321 -3.85 22.46 -0.93
C ALA A 321 -3.85 21.11 -0.23
N SER A 322 -3.35 21.08 1.01
CA SER A 322 -3.39 19.87 1.85
C SER A 322 -4.72 19.77 2.59
N PRO A 323 -5.09 18.59 3.09
CA PRO A 323 -6.22 18.44 4.01
C PRO A 323 -5.93 19.03 5.40
N PHE A 324 -4.68 19.38 5.68
CA PHE A 324 -4.22 19.83 6.99
C PHE A 324 -4.32 21.35 7.14
N ALA A 325 -4.67 21.79 8.36
CA ALA A 325 -4.64 23.18 8.76
C ALA A 325 -3.49 23.36 9.75
N LEU A 326 -2.60 24.31 9.49
CA LEU A 326 -1.49 24.66 10.37
C LEU A 326 -1.76 26.01 11.05
N GLY A 327 -1.52 26.07 12.37
CA GLY A 327 -1.70 27.27 13.18
C GLY A 327 -3.11 27.49 13.70
N PRO A 328 -3.30 28.57 14.50
CA PRO A 328 -4.55 28.84 15.20
C PRO A 328 -5.73 29.20 14.30
N SER A 329 -5.46 29.69 13.09
CA SER A 329 -6.49 30.16 12.13
C SER A 329 -7.28 29.01 11.47
N GLY A 330 -6.83 27.76 11.58
CA GLY A 330 -7.48 26.62 10.93
C GLY A 330 -7.48 26.68 9.39
N VAL A 331 -6.69 27.56 8.80
CA VAL A 331 -6.59 27.71 7.34
C VAL A 331 -5.82 26.53 6.75
N LYS A 332 -6.36 25.91 5.71
CA LYS A 332 -5.66 24.87 4.96
C LYS A 332 -4.44 25.45 4.25
N VAL A 333 -3.32 24.79 4.42
CA VAL A 333 -2.04 25.21 3.86
C VAL A 333 -1.60 24.29 2.73
N PRO A 334 -0.76 24.74 1.79
CA PRO A 334 -0.22 23.88 0.74
C PRO A 334 0.69 22.80 1.34
N TRP A 335 0.85 21.69 0.61
CA TRP A 335 1.72 20.59 1.01
C TRP A 335 3.17 21.02 1.23
N THR A 336 3.64 22.03 0.52
CA THR A 336 4.96 22.65 0.72
C THR A 336 5.18 23.09 2.18
N ASP A 337 4.18 23.76 2.76
CA ASP A 337 4.26 24.25 4.13
C ASP A 337 4.09 23.11 5.15
N VAL A 338 3.24 22.12 4.84
CA VAL A 338 3.11 20.89 5.64
C VAL A 338 4.45 20.16 5.70
N ALA A 339 5.10 19.93 4.57
CA ALA A 339 6.39 19.24 4.51
C ALA A 339 7.48 19.99 5.32
N ARG A 340 7.54 21.31 5.19
CA ARG A 340 8.48 22.14 5.96
C ARG A 340 8.19 22.10 7.45
N PHE A 341 6.91 22.20 7.82
CA PHE A 341 6.48 22.05 9.21
C PHE A 341 6.91 20.69 9.77
N MET A 342 6.61 19.62 9.08
CA MET A 342 6.96 18.26 9.49
C MET A 342 8.47 18.12 9.67
N TYR A 343 9.28 18.54 8.70
CA TYR A 343 10.74 18.43 8.76
C TYR A 343 11.33 19.23 9.92
N THR A 344 10.92 20.48 10.11
CA THR A 344 11.41 21.33 11.21
C THR A 344 11.01 20.81 12.60
N HIS A 345 9.94 20.01 12.68
CA HIS A 345 9.50 19.36 13.90
C HIS A 345 10.04 17.93 14.08
N GLY A 346 11.06 17.54 13.29
CA GLY A 346 11.79 16.29 13.49
C GLY A 346 11.31 15.11 12.64
N TYR A 347 10.53 15.37 11.59
CA TYR A 347 10.17 14.36 10.61
C TYR A 347 11.33 14.16 9.62
N ASP A 348 12.37 13.55 10.11
CA ASP A 348 13.61 13.26 9.40
C ASP A 348 13.77 11.76 9.11
N LEU A 349 14.88 11.38 8.50
CA LEU A 349 15.19 9.98 8.17
C LEU A 349 15.16 9.06 9.40
N ARG A 350 15.56 9.54 10.58
CA ARG A 350 15.55 8.76 11.84
C ARG A 350 14.13 8.41 12.25
N HIS A 351 13.22 9.39 12.17
CA HIS A 351 11.82 9.16 12.43
C HIS A 351 11.21 8.25 11.34
N CYS A 352 11.63 8.42 10.08
CA CYS A 352 11.23 7.53 8.99
C CYS A 352 11.62 6.07 9.26
N PHE A 353 12.81 5.80 9.77
CA PHE A 353 13.21 4.45 10.21
C PHE A 353 12.35 3.93 11.36
N SER A 354 12.06 4.80 12.34
CA SER A 354 11.13 4.41 13.43
C SER A 354 9.74 4.03 12.88
N MET A 355 9.23 4.79 11.92
CA MET A 355 7.97 4.49 11.25
C MET A 355 8.04 3.20 10.43
N GLY A 356 9.20 2.84 9.90
CA GLY A 356 9.45 1.61 9.15
C GLY A 356 9.21 0.33 9.96
N VAL A 357 9.21 0.41 11.28
CA VAL A 357 8.85 -0.71 12.16
C VAL A 357 7.43 -1.20 11.89
N VAL A 358 6.50 -0.30 11.56
CA VAL A 358 5.10 -0.64 11.31
C VAL A 358 4.93 -1.52 10.07
N PRO A 359 5.32 -1.09 8.86
CA PRO A 359 5.28 -1.96 7.68
C PRO A 359 6.17 -3.18 7.83
N GLY A 360 7.35 -3.04 8.45
CA GLY A 360 8.25 -4.17 8.72
C GLY A 360 7.62 -5.26 9.59
N THR A 361 6.78 -4.88 10.55
CA THR A 361 6.04 -5.83 11.38
C THR A 361 5.02 -6.62 10.57
N VAL A 362 4.27 -5.97 9.70
CA VAL A 362 3.31 -6.64 8.80
C VAL A 362 4.04 -7.65 7.92
N GLU A 363 5.10 -7.21 7.26
CA GLU A 363 5.93 -8.07 6.39
C GLU A 363 6.51 -9.26 7.16
N MET A 364 7.11 -9.02 8.32
CA MET A 364 7.74 -10.06 9.13
C MET A 364 6.74 -11.12 9.59
N ILE A 365 5.60 -10.72 10.16
CA ILE A 365 4.61 -11.65 10.69
C ILE A 365 4.01 -12.50 9.56
N ILE A 366 3.60 -11.88 8.46
CA ILE A 366 2.95 -12.58 7.36
C ILE A 366 3.96 -13.50 6.64
N HIS A 367 5.19 -13.06 6.41
CA HIS A 367 6.21 -13.92 5.79
C HIS A 367 6.64 -15.07 6.72
N ALA A 368 6.80 -14.82 8.01
CA ALA A 368 7.10 -15.87 8.97
C ALA A 368 5.99 -16.94 9.00
N TYR A 369 4.74 -16.51 9.10
CA TYR A 369 3.61 -17.42 9.00
C TYR A 369 3.61 -18.19 7.69
N TRP A 370 3.80 -17.49 6.57
CA TRP A 370 3.85 -18.08 5.25
C TRP A 370 4.92 -19.19 5.15
N LEU A 371 6.10 -18.95 5.70
CA LEU A 371 7.18 -19.95 5.74
C LEU A 371 6.79 -21.13 6.62
N LEU A 372 6.35 -20.89 7.85
CA LEU A 372 6.00 -21.93 8.81
C LEU A 372 4.84 -22.81 8.32
N ASP A 373 3.78 -22.19 7.79
CA ASP A 373 2.64 -22.90 7.23
C ASP A 373 3.04 -23.82 6.07
N GLY A 374 3.97 -23.37 5.22
CA GLY A 374 4.45 -24.22 4.13
C GLY A 374 5.28 -25.40 4.61
N PHE A 375 6.11 -25.20 5.63
CA PHE A 375 6.82 -26.32 6.27
C PHE A 375 5.85 -27.32 6.91
N ALA A 376 4.87 -26.80 7.67
CA ALA A 376 3.88 -27.64 8.34
C ALA A 376 3.02 -28.46 7.37
N ARG A 377 2.72 -27.92 6.19
CA ARG A 377 1.94 -28.61 5.15
C ARG A 377 2.79 -29.47 4.21
N GLY A 378 4.10 -29.43 4.31
CA GLY A 378 4.98 -30.15 3.39
C GLY A 378 4.85 -29.68 1.92
N VAL A 379 4.55 -28.38 1.71
CA VAL A 379 4.28 -27.83 0.37
C VAL A 379 5.60 -27.75 -0.42
N ASP A 380 5.60 -28.33 -1.61
CA ASP A 380 6.72 -28.24 -2.56
C ASP A 380 7.02 -26.78 -2.95
N PRO A 381 8.31 -26.37 -3.08
CA PRO A 381 8.70 -25.02 -3.48
C PRO A 381 8.06 -24.55 -4.79
N ALA A 382 7.85 -25.43 -5.77
CA ALA A 382 7.21 -25.09 -7.03
C ALA A 382 5.72 -24.75 -6.84
N GLN A 383 5.01 -25.53 -6.03
CA GLN A 383 3.62 -25.26 -5.66
C GLN A 383 3.52 -23.95 -4.89
N ARG A 384 4.45 -23.70 -3.97
CA ARG A 384 4.49 -22.48 -3.18
C ARG A 384 4.66 -21.22 -4.04
N LYS A 385 5.45 -21.33 -5.11
CA LYS A 385 5.58 -20.25 -6.09
C LYS A 385 4.25 -19.93 -6.80
N ARG A 386 3.41 -20.94 -7.01
CA ARG A 386 2.07 -20.78 -7.62
C ARG A 386 1.08 -20.09 -6.65
N GLU A 387 1.26 -20.28 -5.35
CA GLU A 387 0.46 -19.64 -4.29
C GLU A 387 0.91 -18.19 -3.97
N THR A 388 1.84 -17.60 -4.72
CA THR A 388 2.38 -16.26 -4.45
C THR A 388 1.29 -15.19 -4.41
N LEU A 389 0.24 -15.30 -5.21
CA LEU A 389 -0.88 -14.36 -5.20
C LEU A 389 -1.59 -14.33 -3.84
N LYS A 390 -1.75 -15.48 -3.18
CA LYS A 390 -2.30 -15.56 -1.82
C LYS A 390 -1.45 -14.77 -0.83
N LEU A 391 -0.12 -14.96 -0.85
CA LEU A 391 0.80 -14.19 -0.01
C LEU A 391 0.67 -12.68 -0.29
N ARG A 392 0.63 -12.27 -1.56
CA ARG A 392 0.46 -10.86 -1.94
C ARG A 392 -0.87 -10.28 -1.46
N SER A 393 -1.94 -11.06 -1.50
CA SER A 393 -3.25 -10.68 -0.97
C SER A 393 -3.20 -10.49 0.56
N MET A 394 -2.53 -11.39 1.28
CA MET A 394 -2.36 -11.30 2.74
C MET A 394 -1.56 -10.04 3.12
N LEU A 395 -0.46 -9.77 2.41
CA LEU A 395 0.35 -8.58 2.64
C LEU A 395 -0.45 -7.30 2.35
N LEU A 396 -1.17 -7.26 1.22
CA LEU A 396 -2.00 -6.10 0.87
C LEU A 396 -3.06 -5.82 1.94
N MET A 397 -3.75 -6.85 2.43
CA MET A 397 -4.75 -6.70 3.48
C MET A 397 -4.10 -6.27 4.81
N GLY A 398 -2.98 -6.88 5.22
CA GLY A 398 -2.25 -6.51 6.44
C GLY A 398 -1.79 -5.05 6.41
N HIS A 399 -1.23 -4.60 5.29
CA HIS A 399 -0.86 -3.18 5.11
C HIS A 399 -2.08 -2.26 5.06
N SER A 400 -3.20 -2.69 4.47
CA SER A 400 -4.44 -1.90 4.46
C SER A 400 -4.98 -1.68 5.88
N LEU A 401 -4.96 -2.71 6.72
CA LEU A 401 -5.34 -2.61 8.13
C LEU A 401 -4.41 -1.67 8.91
N ALA A 402 -3.10 -1.82 8.76
CA ALA A 402 -2.12 -0.95 9.41
C ALA A 402 -2.25 0.51 8.93
N THR A 403 -2.51 0.74 7.64
CA THR A 403 -2.75 2.08 7.09
C THR A 403 -4.02 2.70 7.67
N SER A 404 -5.10 1.93 7.76
CA SER A 404 -6.35 2.38 8.39
C SER A 404 -6.12 2.74 9.87
N GLY A 405 -5.33 1.95 10.59
CA GLY A 405 -4.89 2.23 11.96
C GLY A 405 -4.10 3.54 12.06
N THR A 406 -3.16 3.78 11.15
CA THR A 406 -2.40 5.04 11.07
C THR A 406 -3.30 6.25 10.83
N LEU A 407 -4.26 6.15 9.92
CA LEU A 407 -5.22 7.21 9.64
C LEU A 407 -6.12 7.49 10.85
N LEU A 408 -6.61 6.44 11.52
CA LEU A 408 -7.41 6.55 12.74
C LEU A 408 -6.60 7.21 13.87
N LYS A 409 -5.35 6.79 14.09
CA LYS A 409 -4.41 7.43 15.03
C LYS A 409 -4.29 8.93 14.74
N THR A 410 -4.00 9.29 13.50
CA THR A 410 -3.79 10.68 13.09
C THR A 410 -5.05 11.54 13.28
N GLY A 411 -6.22 11.00 12.89
CA GLY A 411 -7.49 11.70 13.00
C GLY A 411 -8.00 11.83 14.43
N VAL A 412 -8.09 10.70 15.13
CA VAL A 412 -8.77 10.62 16.43
C VAL A 412 -7.84 11.00 17.58
N LEU A 413 -6.64 10.41 17.64
CA LEU A 413 -5.75 10.58 18.78
C LEU A 413 -4.91 11.86 18.69
N PHE A 414 -4.51 12.26 17.50
CA PHE A 414 -3.62 13.40 17.28
C PHE A 414 -4.29 14.61 16.61
N GLY A 415 -5.62 14.60 16.45
CA GLY A 415 -6.39 15.75 16.00
C GLY A 415 -5.98 16.26 14.61
N MET A 416 -5.75 15.34 13.66
CA MET A 416 -5.27 15.64 12.29
C MET A 416 -3.87 16.28 12.27
N ASN A 417 -3.03 16.05 13.28
CA ASN A 417 -1.65 16.50 13.24
C ASN A 417 -0.87 15.73 12.15
N PRO A 418 -0.33 16.42 11.13
CA PRO A 418 0.41 15.73 10.05
C PRO A 418 1.69 15.02 10.54
N LEU A 419 2.25 15.42 11.69
CA LEU A 419 3.38 14.73 12.30
C LEU A 419 3.05 13.32 12.78
N ALA A 420 1.76 13.00 13.00
CA ALA A 420 1.31 11.69 13.42
C ALA A 420 1.13 10.70 12.25
N LEU A 421 1.19 11.20 11.01
CA LEU A 421 1.06 10.36 9.82
C LEU A 421 2.26 9.45 9.65
N ASN A 422 2.02 8.14 9.55
CA ASN A 422 3.09 7.19 9.26
C ASN A 422 3.35 7.12 7.76
N TYR A 423 4.27 7.97 7.29
CA TYR A 423 4.63 8.08 5.89
C TYR A 423 5.26 6.80 5.33
N SER A 424 6.06 6.08 6.16
CA SER A 424 6.67 4.80 5.75
C SER A 424 5.60 3.73 5.48
N GLN A 425 4.51 3.70 6.26
CA GLN A 425 3.39 2.79 6.03
C GLN A 425 2.63 3.15 4.74
N LEU A 426 2.42 4.44 4.47
CA LEU A 426 1.79 4.88 3.22
C LEU A 426 2.64 4.52 1.99
N LEU A 427 3.95 4.72 2.08
CA LEU A 427 4.88 4.33 1.02
C LEU A 427 4.90 2.81 0.77
N ALA A 428 4.77 2.00 1.81
CA ALA A 428 4.74 0.54 1.67
C ALA A 428 3.50 0.04 0.91
N MET A 429 2.37 0.77 1.00
CA MET A 429 1.15 0.41 0.26
C MET A 429 1.32 0.40 -1.26
N GLY A 430 2.08 1.35 -1.81
CA GLY A 430 2.26 1.46 -3.27
C GLY A 430 2.90 0.21 -3.90
N PRO A 431 4.12 -0.17 -3.53
CA PRO A 431 4.77 -1.38 -4.03
C PRO A 431 3.96 -2.66 -3.75
N THR A 432 3.33 -2.75 -2.57
CA THR A 432 2.51 -3.93 -2.20
C THR A 432 1.30 -4.07 -3.11
N SER A 433 0.57 -2.97 -3.35
CA SER A 433 -0.57 -2.95 -4.27
C SER A 433 -0.15 -3.29 -5.70
N LEU A 434 0.97 -2.72 -6.16
CA LEU A 434 1.49 -2.99 -7.49
C LEU A 434 1.94 -4.44 -7.65
N ALA A 435 2.57 -5.02 -6.64
CA ALA A 435 2.99 -6.42 -6.64
C ALA A 435 1.78 -7.36 -6.72
N TRP A 436 0.72 -7.06 -5.96
CA TRP A 436 -0.53 -7.81 -6.01
C TRP A 436 -1.20 -7.70 -7.39
N LEU A 437 -1.34 -6.50 -7.96
CA LEU A 437 -1.92 -6.28 -9.28
C LEU A 437 -1.15 -7.04 -10.39
N ARG A 438 0.18 -7.00 -10.34
CA ARG A 438 1.04 -7.71 -11.30
C ARG A 438 0.85 -9.23 -11.22
N GLU A 439 0.81 -9.78 -10.01
CA GLU A 439 0.66 -11.21 -9.81
C GLU A 439 -0.75 -11.69 -10.18
N SER A 440 -1.80 -10.93 -9.80
CA SER A 440 -3.17 -11.19 -10.21
C SER A 440 -3.29 -11.23 -11.73
N SER A 441 -2.85 -10.17 -12.41
CA SER A 441 -2.88 -10.12 -13.88
C SER A 441 -2.05 -11.21 -14.55
N ALA A 442 -0.91 -11.61 -13.94
CA ALA A 442 -0.10 -12.70 -14.47
C ALA A 442 -0.80 -14.05 -14.32
N ARG A 443 -1.50 -14.27 -13.19
CA ARG A 443 -2.30 -15.48 -12.97
C ARG A 443 -3.46 -15.56 -13.97
N ASP A 444 -4.20 -14.49 -14.16
CA ASP A 444 -5.32 -14.44 -15.09
C ASP A 444 -4.88 -14.74 -16.53
N ARG A 445 -3.74 -14.20 -16.94
CA ARG A 445 -3.14 -14.51 -18.26
C ARG A 445 -2.69 -15.96 -18.39
N ARG A 446 -2.18 -16.59 -17.30
CA ARG A 446 -1.84 -18.02 -17.32
C ARG A 446 -3.07 -18.89 -17.48
N ILE A 447 -4.13 -18.59 -16.74
CA ILE A 447 -5.41 -19.32 -16.82
C ILE A 447 -6.00 -19.16 -18.22
N ALA A 448 -6.07 -17.94 -18.76
CA ALA A 448 -6.62 -17.69 -20.10
C ALA A 448 -5.88 -18.47 -21.19
N ARG A 449 -4.53 -18.48 -21.15
CA ARG A 449 -3.73 -19.25 -22.09
C ARG A 449 -3.96 -20.77 -21.96
N GLY A 450 -4.00 -21.30 -20.75
CA GLY A 450 -4.26 -22.71 -20.52
C GLY A 450 -5.64 -23.12 -21.03
N LEU A 451 -6.64 -22.26 -20.90
CA LEU A 451 -7.98 -22.49 -21.49
C LEU A 451 -7.93 -22.48 -23.02
N GLU A 452 -7.19 -21.54 -23.63
CA GLU A 452 -7.06 -21.44 -25.09
C GLU A 452 -6.33 -22.67 -25.66
N GLU A 453 -5.21 -23.07 -25.07
CA GLU A 453 -4.47 -24.27 -25.44
C GLU A 453 -5.33 -25.56 -25.33
N THR A 454 -6.16 -25.66 -24.28
CA THR A 454 -7.10 -26.76 -24.10
C THR A 454 -8.18 -26.75 -25.19
N TRP A 455 -8.69 -25.59 -25.56
CA TRP A 455 -9.65 -25.42 -26.67
C TRP A 455 -9.06 -25.85 -28.01
N GLU A 456 -7.83 -25.41 -28.33
CA GLU A 456 -7.15 -25.79 -29.56
C GLU A 456 -6.93 -27.31 -29.65
N GLN A 457 -6.54 -27.93 -28.51
CA GLN A 457 -6.38 -29.38 -28.43
C GLN A 457 -7.71 -30.13 -28.67
N LEU A 458 -8.80 -29.64 -28.09
CA LEU A 458 -10.13 -30.22 -28.28
C LEU A 458 -10.62 -30.02 -29.72
N ALA A 459 -10.39 -28.84 -30.31
CA ALA A 459 -10.78 -28.56 -31.68
C ALA A 459 -9.96 -29.30 -32.73
N SER A 460 -8.68 -29.56 -32.45
CA SER A 460 -7.80 -30.33 -33.36
C SER A 460 -8.00 -31.85 -33.26
N GLY A 461 -8.62 -32.33 -32.18
CA GLY A 461 -8.98 -33.75 -31.99
C GLY A 461 -10.37 -34.11 -32.52
N LEU A 462 -11.11 -33.12 -33.03
CA LEU A 462 -12.37 -33.28 -33.74
C LEU A 462 -12.14 -33.31 -35.24
#